data_c6f3fd654c57255d5a8bc04a49b39d3e
#
_entry.id   c6f3fd654c57255d5a8bc04a49b39d3e
#
_cell.length_a   1.000
_cell.length_b   1.000
_cell.length_c   1.000
_cell.angle_alpha   90.00
_cell.angle_beta   90.00
_cell.angle_gamma   90.00
#
_symmetry.space_group_name_H-M   'P 1'
#
loop_
_entity.id
_entity.type
_entity.pdbx_description
1 polymer ?
#
loop_
_entity_poly.entity_id
_entity_poly.type
_entity_poly.pdbx_seq_one_letter_code
_entity_poly.pdbx_strand_id
1 'polypeptide(L)'
;MKNVLYIIDDHNMVRNGLKSYLESHTEWKVIKNFDNSRDCLSFLEKLPAEDEIFPEILIVDVQLMGENGFQLVREISKNFPQIKCVMYSMYDTAGFILQAKDSGAKAYISKIAKEEELVHCLELVQREQTYLEDHMIQTQNKISSIVTMLSKQEKNIFEAILQGKSNQQICDELFLSNRTVENYTSRLYSKISVKDREELIKKYSK
;
A
#
# COMPACT_ATOMS: atom_id res chain seq x y z
N MET A 1 -10.60 -12.08 20.61
CA MET A 1 -9.71 -11.52 19.58
C MET A 1 -8.55 -10.87 20.30
N LYS A 2 -7.33 -10.95 19.77
CA LYS A 2 -6.12 -10.50 20.50
C LYS A 2 -6.00 -8.97 20.54
N ASN A 3 -6.62 -8.23 19.63
CA ASN A 3 -6.50 -6.77 19.46
C ASN A 3 -5.03 -6.27 19.47
N VAL A 4 -4.13 -7.08 18.93
CA VAL A 4 -2.69 -6.81 18.88
C VAL A 4 -2.33 -6.29 17.48
N LEU A 5 -1.65 -5.15 17.43
CA LEU A 5 -1.14 -4.63 16.18
C LEU A 5 0.31 -4.17 16.27
N TYR A 6 0.98 -4.16 15.12
CA TYR A 6 2.30 -3.57 14.94
C TYR A 6 2.21 -2.38 13.99
N ILE A 7 3.15 -1.45 14.13
CA ILE A 7 3.27 -0.28 13.26
C ILE A 7 4.65 -0.28 12.62
N ILE A 8 4.68 -0.06 11.32
CA ILE A 8 5.92 0.09 10.55
C ILE A 8 5.84 1.40 9.78
N ASP A 9 6.68 2.34 10.19
CA ASP A 9 6.78 3.69 9.62
C ASP A 9 8.17 4.23 9.98
N ASP A 10 8.89 4.86 9.09
CA ASP A 10 10.21 5.41 9.40
C ASP A 10 10.14 6.68 10.25
N HIS A 11 8.97 7.32 10.33
CA HIS A 11 8.73 8.51 11.13
C HIS A 11 8.36 8.18 12.58
N ASN A 12 9.28 8.38 13.51
CA ASN A 12 9.07 8.06 14.92
C ASN A 12 7.85 8.79 15.56
N MET A 13 7.58 10.02 15.14
CA MET A 13 6.43 10.78 15.66
C MET A 13 5.10 10.15 15.22
N VAL A 14 5.03 9.64 14.00
CA VAL A 14 3.83 8.94 13.49
C VAL A 14 3.58 7.66 14.29
N ARG A 15 4.62 6.83 14.48
CA ARG A 15 4.51 5.61 15.29
C ARG A 15 4.04 5.87 16.71
N ASN A 16 4.64 6.87 17.38
CA ASN A 16 4.29 7.21 18.75
C ASN A 16 2.89 7.85 18.87
N GLY A 17 2.52 8.70 17.91
CA GLY A 17 1.19 9.30 17.84
C GLY A 17 0.09 8.24 17.66
N LEU A 18 0.26 7.35 16.68
CA LEU A 18 -0.68 6.24 16.45
C LEU A 18 -0.79 5.33 17.67
N LYS A 19 0.34 4.94 18.28
CA LYS A 19 0.33 4.13 19.49
C LYS A 19 -0.45 4.81 20.61
N SER A 20 -0.11 6.06 20.91
CA SER A 20 -0.77 6.81 21.99
C SER A 20 -2.27 6.95 21.75
N TYR A 21 -2.67 7.28 20.52
CA TYR A 21 -4.07 7.45 20.17
C TYR A 21 -4.85 6.13 20.28
N LEU A 22 -4.36 5.07 19.63
CA LEU A 22 -5.03 3.77 19.60
C LEU A 22 -5.17 3.16 20.99
N GLU A 23 -4.11 3.20 21.82
CA GLU A 23 -4.15 2.63 23.17
C GLU A 23 -5.01 3.42 24.16
N SER A 24 -5.22 4.75 23.92
CA SER A 24 -6.05 5.59 24.78
C SER A 24 -7.51 5.64 24.39
N HIS A 25 -7.86 5.36 23.12
CA HIS A 25 -9.23 5.51 22.61
C HIS A 25 -9.87 4.20 22.16
N THR A 26 -9.11 3.10 22.17
CA THR A 26 -9.57 1.79 21.69
C THR A 26 -9.04 0.66 22.55
N GLU A 27 -9.51 -0.57 22.29
CA GLU A 27 -8.97 -1.79 22.90
C GLU A 27 -7.71 -2.33 22.19
N TRP A 28 -7.21 -1.66 21.15
CA TRP A 28 -6.02 -2.06 20.43
C TRP A 28 -4.75 -1.88 21.28
N LYS A 29 -3.84 -2.83 21.19
CA LYS A 29 -2.53 -2.81 21.85
C LYS A 29 -1.42 -2.79 20.79
N VAL A 30 -0.63 -1.72 20.77
CA VAL A 30 0.54 -1.60 19.90
C VAL A 30 1.75 -2.22 20.60
N ILE A 31 2.00 -3.49 20.34
CA ILE A 31 3.05 -4.25 21.05
C ILE A 31 4.44 -4.00 20.48
N LYS A 32 4.53 -3.73 19.17
CA LYS A 32 5.80 -3.46 18.50
C LYS A 32 5.68 -2.34 17.48
N ASN A 33 6.79 -1.61 17.35
CA ASN A 33 7.02 -0.60 16.32
C ASN A 33 8.34 -0.89 15.61
N PHE A 34 8.36 -0.74 14.30
CA PHE A 34 9.55 -0.90 13.46
C PHE A 34 9.71 0.34 12.56
N ASP A 35 10.93 0.68 12.23
CA ASP A 35 11.27 1.75 11.29
C ASP A 35 11.72 1.23 9.92
N ASN A 36 11.89 -0.08 9.78
CA ASN A 36 12.29 -0.75 8.54
C ASN A 36 11.67 -2.16 8.39
N SER A 37 11.63 -2.64 7.16
CA SER A 37 11.03 -3.94 6.82
C SER A 37 11.82 -5.13 7.35
N ARG A 38 13.15 -5.04 7.32
CA ARG A 38 14.04 -6.14 7.71
C ARG A 38 13.85 -6.55 9.16
N ASP A 39 13.82 -5.57 10.06
CA ASP A 39 13.68 -5.84 11.50
C ASP A 39 12.30 -6.40 11.82
N CYS A 40 11.26 -5.93 11.12
CA CYS A 40 9.92 -6.48 11.24
C CYS A 40 9.87 -7.95 10.83
N LEU A 41 10.36 -8.29 9.64
CA LEU A 41 10.37 -9.67 9.14
C LEU A 41 11.19 -10.58 10.05
N SER A 42 12.41 -10.16 10.41
CA SER A 42 13.28 -10.93 11.31
C SER A 42 12.66 -11.17 12.69
N PHE A 43 11.82 -10.24 13.16
CA PHE A 43 11.10 -10.41 14.40
C PHE A 43 9.95 -11.41 14.26
N LEU A 44 9.14 -11.29 13.21
CA LEU A 44 8.01 -12.17 12.94
C LEU A 44 8.45 -13.64 12.72
N GLU A 45 9.56 -13.86 12.03
CA GLU A 45 10.12 -15.21 11.80
C GLU A 45 10.53 -15.95 13.07
N LYS A 46 10.82 -15.21 14.15
CA LYS A 46 11.23 -15.77 15.44
C LYS A 46 10.07 -15.99 16.41
N LEU A 47 8.88 -15.47 16.10
CA LEU A 47 7.72 -15.61 16.95
C LEU A 47 6.95 -16.89 16.62
N PRO A 48 6.52 -17.68 17.62
CA PRO A 48 5.49 -18.69 17.42
C PRO A 48 4.20 -18.03 16.93
N ALA A 49 3.56 -18.61 15.92
CA ALA A 49 2.30 -18.08 15.36
C ALA A 49 1.15 -18.00 16.40
N GLU A 50 1.26 -18.77 17.47
CA GLU A 50 0.28 -18.85 18.56
C GLU A 50 0.59 -17.89 19.72
N ASP A 51 1.71 -17.16 19.66
CA ASP A 51 2.12 -16.22 20.70
C ASP A 51 1.08 -15.09 20.84
N GLU A 52 0.79 -14.70 22.09
CA GLU A 52 -0.14 -13.62 22.39
C GLU A 52 0.27 -12.28 21.82
N ILE A 53 1.57 -12.07 21.60
CA ILE A 53 2.13 -10.87 20.99
C ILE A 53 2.15 -10.91 19.46
N PHE A 54 1.74 -12.01 18.83
CA PHE A 54 1.66 -12.11 17.37
C PHE A 54 0.53 -11.17 16.84
N PRO A 55 0.81 -10.29 15.88
CA PRO A 55 -0.15 -9.26 15.48
C PRO A 55 -1.32 -9.84 14.67
N GLU A 56 -2.51 -9.29 14.89
CA GLU A 56 -3.65 -9.47 13.99
C GLU A 56 -3.54 -8.54 12.80
N ILE A 57 -3.08 -7.30 13.06
CA ILE A 57 -2.97 -6.24 12.06
C ILE A 57 -1.56 -5.65 12.08
N LEU A 58 -1.06 -5.36 10.88
CA LEU A 58 0.16 -4.62 10.64
C LEU A 58 -0.20 -3.33 9.90
N ILE A 59 0.04 -2.17 10.51
CA ILE A 59 -0.05 -0.87 9.86
C ILE A 59 1.30 -0.58 9.20
N VAL A 60 1.30 -0.33 7.89
CA VAL A 60 2.52 -0.21 7.08
C VAL A 60 2.52 1.08 6.29
N ASP A 61 3.56 1.90 6.48
CA ASP A 61 3.79 3.02 5.55
C ASP A 61 4.25 2.52 4.18
N VAL A 62 3.88 3.27 3.16
CA VAL A 62 4.32 3.02 1.77
C VAL A 62 5.82 3.25 1.60
N GLN A 63 6.37 4.28 2.23
CA GLN A 63 7.79 4.64 2.15
C GLN A 63 8.49 4.37 3.47
N LEU A 64 9.52 3.53 3.46
CA LEU A 64 10.31 3.12 4.62
C LEU A 64 11.79 3.28 4.30
N MET A 65 12.44 4.39 4.68
CA MET A 65 13.91 4.63 4.58
C MET A 65 14.58 4.02 3.33
N GLY A 66 14.00 4.24 2.15
CA GLY A 66 14.50 3.68 0.89
C GLY A 66 13.97 2.28 0.54
N GLU A 67 13.15 1.68 1.39
CA GLU A 67 12.43 0.43 1.14
C GLU A 67 10.98 0.71 0.70
N ASN A 68 10.33 -0.26 0.07
CA ASN A 68 8.97 -0.16 -0.42
C ASN A 68 8.02 -0.98 0.46
N GLY A 69 7.10 -0.31 1.17
CA GLY A 69 6.13 -0.96 2.05
C GLY A 69 5.23 -1.98 1.36
N PHE A 70 4.97 -1.84 0.06
CA PHE A 70 4.20 -2.84 -0.70
C PHE A 70 4.97 -4.16 -0.87
N GLN A 71 6.29 -4.11 -0.94
CA GLN A 71 7.10 -5.32 -0.98
C GLN A 71 6.99 -6.07 0.35
N LEU A 72 7.10 -5.35 1.47
CA LEU A 72 6.88 -5.91 2.79
C LEU A 72 5.49 -6.56 2.91
N VAL A 73 4.44 -5.85 2.51
CA VAL A 73 3.06 -6.38 2.55
C VAL A 73 2.93 -7.65 1.71
N ARG A 74 3.57 -7.71 0.54
CA ARG A 74 3.56 -8.91 -0.32
C ARG A 74 4.25 -10.10 0.37
N GLU A 75 5.38 -9.86 1.03
CA GLU A 75 6.10 -10.90 1.78
C GLU A 75 5.29 -11.37 2.99
N ILE A 76 4.67 -10.44 3.74
CA ILE A 76 3.79 -10.77 4.87
C ILE A 76 2.58 -11.58 4.39
N SER A 77 1.89 -11.12 3.34
CA SER A 77 0.70 -11.81 2.81
C SER A 77 1.01 -13.24 2.33
N LYS A 78 2.25 -13.49 1.89
CA LYS A 78 2.70 -14.81 1.44
C LYS A 78 3.12 -15.72 2.60
N ASN A 79 3.92 -15.19 3.54
CA ASN A 79 4.57 -15.99 4.57
C ASN A 79 3.80 -16.02 5.89
N PHE A 80 2.96 -15.02 6.15
CA PHE A 80 2.16 -14.84 7.36
C PHE A 80 0.71 -14.46 7.00
N PRO A 81 -0.04 -15.33 6.28
CA PRO A 81 -1.37 -14.99 5.74
C PRO A 81 -2.42 -14.65 6.82
N GLN A 82 -2.17 -14.98 8.07
CA GLN A 82 -3.00 -14.61 9.22
C GLN A 82 -2.86 -13.15 9.63
N ILE A 83 -1.79 -12.45 9.20
CA ILE A 83 -1.59 -11.03 9.47
C ILE A 83 -2.30 -10.21 8.40
N LYS A 84 -3.16 -9.31 8.81
CA LYS A 84 -3.86 -8.38 7.93
C LYS A 84 -3.07 -7.09 7.81
N CYS A 85 -2.65 -6.74 6.60
CA CYS A 85 -1.89 -5.52 6.38
C CYS A 85 -2.83 -4.36 6.02
N VAL A 86 -2.63 -3.22 6.68
CA VAL A 86 -3.26 -1.92 6.42
C VAL A 86 -2.20 -0.95 5.95
N MET A 87 -2.31 -0.47 4.71
CA MET A 87 -1.43 0.59 4.22
C MET A 87 -1.88 1.94 4.80
N TYR A 88 -0.94 2.71 5.35
CA TYR A 88 -1.17 4.01 5.95
C TYR A 88 -0.18 5.02 5.38
N SER A 89 -0.63 5.92 4.50
CA SER A 89 0.28 6.69 3.65
C SER A 89 -0.18 8.12 3.38
N MET A 90 0.77 9.01 3.11
CA MET A 90 0.48 10.35 2.56
C MET A 90 0.09 10.34 1.09
N TYR A 91 0.25 9.21 0.39
CA TYR A 91 -0.02 9.07 -1.03
C TYR A 91 -1.37 8.39 -1.24
N ASP A 92 -2.25 9.02 -2.02
CA ASP A 92 -3.61 8.55 -2.31
C ASP A 92 -3.89 8.39 -3.81
N THR A 93 -2.83 8.41 -4.63
CA THR A 93 -3.01 8.26 -6.08
C THR A 93 -3.41 6.84 -6.47
N ALA A 94 -4.09 6.75 -7.59
CA ALA A 94 -4.56 5.50 -8.16
C ALA A 94 -3.48 4.41 -8.29
N GLY A 95 -2.25 4.78 -8.63
CA GLY A 95 -1.14 3.84 -8.74
C GLY A 95 -0.78 3.18 -7.40
N PHE A 96 -0.82 3.94 -6.30
CA PHE A 96 -0.56 3.39 -4.96
C PHE A 96 -1.71 2.49 -4.48
N ILE A 97 -2.96 2.88 -4.76
CA ILE A 97 -4.16 2.10 -4.41
C ILE A 97 -4.15 0.73 -5.13
N LEU A 98 -3.83 0.72 -6.43
CA LEU A 98 -3.70 -0.52 -7.20
C LEU A 98 -2.58 -1.41 -6.64
N GLN A 99 -1.43 -0.82 -6.34
CA GLN A 99 -0.28 -1.55 -5.83
C GLN A 99 -0.54 -2.14 -4.44
N ALA A 100 -1.30 -1.44 -3.59
CA ALA A 100 -1.75 -1.96 -2.29
C ALA A 100 -2.59 -3.23 -2.46
N LYS A 101 -3.58 -3.19 -3.35
CA LYS A 101 -4.42 -4.34 -3.67
C LYS A 101 -3.59 -5.53 -4.19
N ASP A 102 -2.67 -5.28 -5.12
CA ASP A 102 -1.83 -6.32 -5.72
C ASP A 102 -0.79 -6.89 -4.73
N SER A 103 -0.44 -6.13 -3.71
CA SER A 103 0.43 -6.61 -2.63
C SER A 103 -0.29 -7.50 -1.61
N GLY A 104 -1.62 -7.51 -1.61
CA GLY A 104 -2.43 -8.27 -0.66
C GLY A 104 -2.86 -7.48 0.59
N ALA A 105 -2.71 -6.16 0.58
CA ALA A 105 -3.22 -5.31 1.66
C ALA A 105 -4.75 -5.45 1.79
N LYS A 106 -5.23 -5.48 3.01
CA LYS A 106 -6.67 -5.53 3.34
C LYS A 106 -7.30 -4.15 3.34
N ALA A 107 -6.51 -3.12 3.58
CA ALA A 107 -6.96 -1.75 3.58
C ALA A 107 -5.89 -0.79 3.10
N TYR A 108 -6.33 0.36 2.61
CA TYR A 108 -5.51 1.52 2.33
C TYR A 108 -6.19 2.76 2.88
N ILE A 109 -5.50 3.52 3.70
CA ILE A 109 -6.01 4.73 4.35
C ILE A 109 -4.97 5.84 4.32
N SER A 110 -5.40 7.07 4.14
CA SER A 110 -4.53 8.25 4.12
C SER A 110 -4.06 8.64 5.52
N LYS A 111 -2.82 9.11 5.65
CA LYS A 111 -2.30 9.73 6.89
C LYS A 111 -2.96 11.07 7.24
N ILE A 112 -3.74 11.65 6.32
CA ILE A 112 -4.55 12.85 6.57
C ILE A 112 -6.02 12.54 6.92
N ALA A 113 -6.41 11.26 6.89
CA ALA A 113 -7.72 10.83 7.38
C ALA A 113 -7.86 11.11 8.87
N LYS A 114 -9.10 11.27 9.33
CA LYS A 114 -9.36 11.44 10.76
C LYS A 114 -9.04 10.16 11.52
N GLU A 115 -8.65 10.31 12.76
CA GLU A 115 -8.29 9.18 13.62
C GLU A 115 -9.45 8.19 13.78
N GLU A 116 -10.70 8.66 13.80
CA GLU A 116 -11.88 7.81 13.88
C GLU A 116 -12.04 6.92 12.63
N GLU A 117 -11.62 7.41 11.46
CA GLU A 117 -11.65 6.64 10.21
C GLU A 117 -10.61 5.51 10.25
N LEU A 118 -9.43 5.76 10.85
CA LEU A 118 -8.45 4.71 11.07
C LEU A 118 -8.99 3.62 12.01
N VAL A 119 -9.63 4.00 13.11
CA VAL A 119 -10.24 3.03 14.03
C VAL A 119 -11.31 2.22 13.32
N HIS A 120 -12.19 2.85 12.57
CA HIS A 120 -13.21 2.18 11.78
C HIS A 120 -12.60 1.21 10.75
N CYS A 121 -11.55 1.64 10.06
CA CYS A 121 -10.78 0.79 9.14
C CYS A 121 -10.25 -0.47 9.85
N LEU A 122 -9.62 -0.31 11.02
CA LEU A 122 -9.07 -1.44 11.79
C LEU A 122 -10.17 -2.42 12.23
N GLU A 123 -11.34 -1.93 12.65
CA GLU A 123 -12.49 -2.77 13.02
C GLU A 123 -13.02 -3.59 11.85
N LEU A 124 -13.12 -2.97 10.65
CA LEU A 124 -13.55 -3.68 9.44
C LEU A 124 -12.53 -4.76 9.04
N VAL A 125 -11.25 -4.41 9.04
CA VAL A 125 -10.17 -5.36 8.72
C VAL A 125 -10.13 -6.51 9.73
N GLN A 126 -10.38 -6.25 11.01
CA GLN A 126 -10.47 -7.29 12.02
C GLN A 126 -11.58 -8.30 11.71
N ARG A 127 -12.71 -7.83 11.16
CA ARG A 127 -13.86 -8.66 10.73
C ARG A 127 -13.67 -9.28 9.33
N GLU A 128 -12.43 -9.39 8.84
CA GLU A 128 -12.10 -9.93 7.49
C GLU A 128 -12.66 -9.10 6.32
N GLN A 129 -13.05 -7.87 6.56
CA GLN A 129 -13.50 -6.95 5.50
C GLN A 129 -12.33 -6.15 4.96
N THR A 130 -12.47 -5.64 3.75
CA THR A 130 -11.52 -4.69 3.14
C THR A 130 -12.00 -3.27 3.35
N TYR A 131 -11.06 -2.34 3.47
CA TYR A 131 -11.38 -0.92 3.60
C TYR A 131 -10.61 -0.08 2.58
N LEU A 132 -11.30 0.85 1.99
CA LEU A 132 -10.74 1.89 1.13
C LEU A 132 -11.61 3.14 1.30
N GLU A 133 -11.01 4.31 1.43
CA GLU A 133 -11.75 5.57 1.54
C GLU A 133 -12.62 5.82 0.30
N ASP A 134 -13.77 6.48 0.45
CA ASP A 134 -14.76 6.67 -0.63
C ASP A 134 -14.17 7.27 -1.90
N HIS A 135 -13.31 8.29 -1.78
CA HIS A 135 -12.66 8.90 -2.92
C HIS A 135 -11.70 7.95 -3.64
N MET A 136 -11.06 7.05 -2.90
CA MET A 136 -10.18 6.01 -3.44
C MET A 136 -10.98 4.91 -4.15
N ILE A 137 -12.17 4.56 -3.65
CA ILE A 137 -13.09 3.61 -4.30
C ILE A 137 -13.49 4.13 -5.68
N GLN A 138 -13.84 5.40 -5.80
CA GLN A 138 -14.19 6.02 -7.08
C GLN A 138 -13.02 5.97 -8.06
N THR A 139 -11.82 6.26 -7.59
CA THR A 139 -10.58 6.18 -8.36
C THR A 139 -10.29 4.74 -8.81
N GLN A 140 -10.42 3.77 -7.91
CA GLN A 140 -10.24 2.36 -8.21
C GLN A 140 -11.23 1.85 -9.27
N ASN A 141 -12.49 2.25 -9.17
CA ASN A 141 -13.54 1.82 -10.13
C ASN A 141 -13.27 2.37 -11.54
N LYS A 142 -12.81 3.62 -11.67
CA LYS A 142 -12.41 4.20 -12.96
C LYS A 142 -11.28 3.44 -13.64
N ILE A 143 -10.36 2.89 -12.85
CA ILE A 143 -9.15 2.24 -13.35
C ILE A 143 -9.35 0.76 -13.60
N SER A 144 -10.20 0.09 -12.82
CA SER A 144 -10.39 -1.37 -12.89
C SER A 144 -10.72 -1.86 -14.30
N SER A 145 -11.57 -1.13 -15.02
CA SER A 145 -11.95 -1.47 -16.39
C SER A 145 -10.79 -1.37 -17.38
N ILE A 146 -9.84 -0.47 -17.11
CA ILE A 146 -8.66 -0.25 -17.97
C ILE A 146 -7.60 -1.29 -17.69
N VAL A 147 -7.33 -1.55 -16.43
CA VAL A 147 -6.30 -2.52 -16.01
C VAL A 147 -6.56 -3.91 -16.58
N THR A 148 -7.82 -4.31 -16.75
CA THR A 148 -8.18 -5.60 -17.38
C THR A 148 -7.78 -5.70 -18.84
N MET A 149 -7.61 -4.59 -19.55
CA MET A 149 -7.20 -4.53 -20.96
C MET A 149 -5.68 -4.46 -21.14
N LEU A 150 -4.94 -4.22 -20.06
CA LEU A 150 -3.50 -4.05 -20.10
C LEU A 150 -2.76 -5.38 -19.93
N SER A 151 -1.69 -5.58 -20.68
CA SER A 151 -0.72 -6.62 -20.37
C SER A 151 0.00 -6.33 -19.05
N LYS A 152 0.64 -7.33 -18.45
CA LYS A 152 1.39 -7.18 -17.19
C LYS A 152 2.40 -6.02 -17.24
N GLN A 153 3.14 -5.87 -18.34
CA GLN A 153 4.14 -4.81 -18.47
C GLN A 153 3.48 -3.43 -18.67
N GLU A 154 2.42 -3.36 -19.44
CA GLU A 154 1.66 -2.10 -19.59
C GLU A 154 1.03 -1.67 -18.27
N LYS A 155 0.53 -2.62 -17.45
CA LYS A 155 0.01 -2.34 -16.10
C LYS A 155 1.11 -1.79 -15.20
N ASN A 156 2.28 -2.42 -15.12
CA ASN A 156 3.39 -1.96 -14.30
C ASN A 156 3.83 -0.53 -14.68
N ILE A 157 3.90 -0.24 -15.99
CA ILE A 157 4.25 1.10 -16.48
C ILE A 157 3.14 2.12 -16.19
N PHE A 158 1.88 1.74 -16.35
CA PHE A 158 0.72 2.57 -16.02
C PHE A 158 0.73 2.98 -14.54
N GLU A 159 0.94 2.03 -13.65
CA GLU A 159 1.04 2.26 -12.20
C GLU A 159 2.21 3.17 -11.84
N ALA A 160 3.39 2.93 -12.43
CA ALA A 160 4.56 3.75 -12.21
C ALA A 160 4.37 5.20 -12.70
N ILE A 161 3.68 5.40 -13.83
CA ILE A 161 3.32 6.73 -14.32
C ILE A 161 2.37 7.43 -13.34
N LEU A 162 1.36 6.74 -12.83
CA LEU A 162 0.41 7.29 -11.86
C LEU A 162 1.07 7.61 -10.49
N GLN A 163 2.17 6.95 -10.18
CA GLN A 163 3.02 7.26 -9.02
C GLN A 163 3.96 8.46 -9.26
N GLY A 164 3.93 9.05 -10.45
CA GLY A 164 4.78 10.20 -10.80
C GLY A 164 6.22 9.84 -11.17
N LYS A 165 6.56 8.56 -11.35
CA LYS A 165 7.93 8.12 -11.66
C LYS A 165 8.36 8.57 -13.05
N SER A 166 9.59 9.04 -13.20
CA SER A 166 10.20 9.35 -14.49
C SER A 166 10.47 8.07 -15.31
N ASN A 167 10.70 8.20 -16.63
CA ASN A 167 11.06 7.05 -17.46
C ASN A 167 12.33 6.36 -16.95
N GLN A 168 13.32 7.12 -16.46
CA GLN A 168 14.55 6.54 -15.89
C GLN A 168 14.23 5.68 -14.66
N GLN A 169 13.41 6.19 -13.73
CA GLN A 169 12.99 5.44 -12.55
C GLN A 169 12.21 4.17 -12.92
N ILE A 170 11.38 4.24 -13.96
CA ILE A 170 10.66 3.07 -14.50
C ILE A 170 11.63 2.04 -15.10
N CYS A 171 12.65 2.51 -15.85
CA CYS A 171 13.68 1.63 -16.38
C CYS A 171 14.43 0.88 -15.28
N ASP A 172 14.85 1.60 -14.25
CA ASP A 172 15.62 1.06 -13.13
C ASP A 172 14.79 0.05 -12.33
N GLU A 173 13.54 0.38 -12.03
CA GLU A 173 12.65 -0.47 -11.22
C GLU A 173 12.19 -1.74 -11.95
N LEU A 174 11.87 -1.62 -13.24
CA LEU A 174 11.38 -2.75 -14.04
C LEU A 174 12.48 -3.50 -14.78
N PHE A 175 13.74 -3.09 -14.63
CA PHE A 175 14.90 -3.63 -15.34
C PHE A 175 14.71 -3.63 -16.87
N LEU A 176 14.19 -2.51 -17.41
CA LEU A 176 13.90 -2.34 -18.82
C LEU A 176 14.80 -1.26 -19.45
N SER A 177 15.06 -1.37 -20.75
CA SER A 177 15.71 -0.28 -21.50
C SER A 177 14.73 0.90 -21.70
N ASN A 178 15.27 2.12 -21.84
CA ASN A 178 14.45 3.32 -22.11
C ASN A 178 13.58 3.12 -23.36
N ARG A 179 14.13 2.57 -24.43
CA ARG A 179 13.40 2.26 -25.67
C ARG A 179 12.22 1.28 -25.41
N THR A 180 12.42 0.33 -24.51
CA THR A 180 11.37 -0.64 -24.16
C THR A 180 10.24 0.05 -23.38
N VAL A 181 10.58 0.91 -22.42
CA VAL A 181 9.61 1.70 -21.66
C VAL A 181 8.81 2.62 -22.58
N GLU A 182 9.47 3.34 -23.49
CA GLU A 182 8.81 4.22 -24.49
C GLU A 182 7.83 3.43 -25.39
N ASN A 183 8.23 2.26 -25.88
CA ASN A 183 7.36 1.42 -26.70
C ASN A 183 6.11 0.96 -25.94
N TYR A 184 6.26 0.49 -24.70
CA TYR A 184 5.10 0.11 -23.87
C TYR A 184 4.23 1.31 -23.51
N THR A 185 4.82 2.45 -23.21
CA THR A 185 4.11 3.70 -22.93
C THR A 185 3.27 4.16 -24.14
N SER A 186 3.83 4.10 -25.34
CA SER A 186 3.10 4.45 -26.58
C SER A 186 1.91 3.51 -26.81
N ARG A 187 2.08 2.19 -26.61
CA ARG A 187 0.99 1.20 -26.70
C ARG A 187 -0.08 1.43 -25.63
N LEU A 188 0.35 1.73 -24.41
CA LEU A 188 -0.53 2.07 -23.30
C LEU A 188 -1.40 3.27 -23.65
N TYR A 189 -0.79 4.39 -24.11
CA TYR A 189 -1.53 5.60 -24.48
C TYR A 189 -2.56 5.34 -25.57
N SER A 190 -2.20 4.55 -26.57
CA SER A 190 -3.13 4.15 -27.63
C SER A 190 -4.31 3.35 -27.09
N LYS A 191 -4.07 2.36 -26.19
CA LYS A 191 -5.12 1.50 -25.62
C LYS A 191 -6.12 2.28 -24.76
N ILE A 192 -5.65 3.24 -23.96
CA ILE A 192 -6.50 3.98 -23.02
C ILE A 192 -6.97 5.32 -23.59
N SER A 193 -6.69 5.58 -24.87
CA SER A 193 -7.09 6.79 -25.58
C SER A 193 -6.67 8.08 -24.88
N VAL A 194 -5.37 8.19 -24.59
CA VAL A 194 -4.71 9.41 -24.12
C VAL A 194 -3.53 9.72 -25.04
N LYS A 195 -3.20 11.00 -25.20
CA LYS A 195 -2.15 11.47 -26.11
C LYS A 195 -0.77 11.54 -25.46
N ASP A 196 -0.72 11.78 -24.16
CA ASP A 196 0.52 12.01 -23.42
C ASP A 196 0.39 11.65 -21.94
N ARG A 197 1.52 11.80 -21.22
CA ARG A 197 1.66 11.52 -19.80
C ARG A 197 0.78 12.44 -18.93
N GLU A 198 0.70 13.70 -19.29
CA GLU A 198 -0.07 14.69 -18.53
C GLU A 198 -1.57 14.37 -18.59
N GLU A 199 -2.06 14.02 -19.78
CA GLU A 199 -3.46 13.61 -19.96
C GLU A 199 -3.76 12.31 -19.20
N LEU A 200 -2.83 11.33 -19.18
CA LEU A 200 -2.98 10.12 -18.39
C LEU A 200 -3.11 10.44 -16.91
N ILE A 201 -2.19 11.22 -16.36
CA ILE A 201 -2.19 11.61 -14.95
C ILE A 201 -3.47 12.37 -14.62
N LYS A 202 -3.84 13.37 -15.42
CA LYS A 202 -5.05 14.15 -15.22
C LYS A 202 -6.33 13.32 -15.23
N LYS A 203 -6.38 12.29 -16.07
CA LYS A 203 -7.56 11.44 -16.26
C LYS A 203 -7.71 10.39 -15.16
N TYR A 204 -6.59 9.90 -14.59
CA TYR A 204 -6.58 8.72 -13.73
C TYR A 204 -5.94 8.90 -12.35
N SER A 205 -5.33 10.06 -12.03
CA SER A 205 -4.74 10.35 -10.70
C SER A 205 -5.69 11.06 -9.74
N LYS A 206 -6.90 11.42 -10.18
CA LYS A 206 -7.88 12.12 -9.33
C LYS A 206 -9.12 11.28 -9.18
#